data_451692afac62b5a8ae9bc9d5256c32a6
#
_entry.id   451692afac62b5a8ae9bc9d5256c32a6
#
_cell.length_a   1.000
_cell.length_b   1.000
_cell.length_c   1.000
_cell.angle_alpha   90.00
_cell.angle_beta   90.00
_cell.angle_gamma   90.00
#
_symmetry.space_group_name_H-M   'P 1'
#
loop_
_entity.id
_entity.type
_entity.pdbx_description
1 polymer ?
#
loop_
_entity_poly.entity_id
_entity_poly.type
_entity_poly.pdbx_seq_one_letter_code
_entity_poly.pdbx_strand_id
1 'polypeptide(L)'
;MHRVSSPRIHGPGTLPAVGTLVNEPAYAELVREHGRARVVEAIRAQIAAERNSALDGSERHAAVAARLREGVAPRLRRVINATGVILHTNLGRAPLSQAAVEALGVAAGYSNLELDLSTGKRGERASLVAGLLTALFGSEAALVVNNNAAAVLLALTALCKGKEVVVSRGQLVEIGGSFRMPDVMRLSGARMVEVGTTNRTRPADYEEAVTERTAALLRVHTSNFRVTGFTESAALTDLATIAKSHALLLIDDVGSGATEASADEPTVVDSVRSCDVVTFSGDKLLGGPQAGIVLGHADAIKKMSRHPLARALRIDKLTLAALEATLRQRLTGRADEIPVDRMLHAPVENIRRRAAMWAVKLEERGVKTQLIEAISAVGGGSLPEQAIPTVLIAIAGPASRLVTALREGDPPVIARVEKDECCLDPRTVLRGEDEILIDAVEAATASLAK
;
A
#
# COMPACT_ATOMS: atom_id res chain seq x y z
N MET A 1 7.90 -28.10 -70.24
CA MET A 1 8.90 -28.06 -69.19
C MET A 1 9.00 -26.62 -68.66
N HIS A 2 8.17 -26.26 -67.70
CA HIS A 2 8.25 -24.96 -67.03
C HIS A 2 9.08 -25.11 -65.75
N ARG A 3 10.24 -24.40 -65.74
CA ARG A 3 11.07 -24.27 -64.56
C ARG A 3 10.37 -23.33 -63.57
N VAL A 4 9.95 -23.87 -62.41
CA VAL A 4 9.53 -23.12 -61.25
C VAL A 4 10.79 -22.49 -60.64
N SER A 5 10.91 -21.17 -60.66
CA SER A 5 11.98 -20.45 -59.98
C SER A 5 11.70 -20.46 -58.49
N SER A 6 12.60 -21.10 -57.73
CA SER A 6 12.64 -21.03 -56.25
C SER A 6 12.86 -19.59 -55.80
N PRO A 7 12.19 -19.13 -54.70
CA PRO A 7 12.42 -17.79 -54.17
C PRO A 7 13.87 -17.71 -53.64
N ARG A 8 14.61 -16.69 -54.04
CA ARG A 8 15.95 -16.39 -53.52
C ARG A 8 15.82 -16.05 -52.06
N ILE A 9 16.38 -16.89 -51.20
CA ILE A 9 16.66 -16.54 -49.80
C ILE A 9 17.71 -15.41 -49.89
N HIS A 10 17.31 -14.16 -49.58
CA HIS A 10 18.25 -13.06 -49.41
C HIS A 10 19.15 -13.41 -48.24
N GLY A 11 20.45 -13.54 -48.49
CA GLY A 11 21.47 -13.65 -47.45
C GLY A 11 21.45 -12.44 -46.51
N PRO A 12 22.07 -12.51 -45.33
CA PRO A 12 22.02 -11.44 -44.35
C PRO A 12 22.58 -10.18 -44.98
N GLY A 13 21.69 -9.22 -45.29
CA GLY A 13 22.06 -7.89 -45.75
C GLY A 13 23.00 -7.26 -44.74
N THR A 14 24.07 -6.61 -45.21
CA THR A 14 25.03 -5.91 -44.35
C THR A 14 24.25 -4.90 -43.49
N LEU A 15 24.16 -5.18 -42.16
CA LEU A 15 23.49 -4.26 -41.23
C LEU A 15 24.21 -2.90 -41.28
N PRO A 16 23.45 -1.79 -41.38
CA PRO A 16 24.05 -0.45 -41.50
C PRO A 16 24.87 -0.09 -40.28
N ALA A 17 25.94 0.71 -40.49
CA ALA A 17 26.74 1.17 -39.39
C ALA A 17 25.96 2.14 -38.49
N VAL A 18 26.06 1.98 -37.18
CA VAL A 18 25.37 2.83 -36.17
C VAL A 18 25.66 4.32 -36.41
N GLY A 19 26.93 4.66 -36.73
CA GLY A 19 27.35 6.03 -37.02
C GLY A 19 26.68 6.64 -38.25
N THR A 20 26.32 5.83 -39.26
CA THR A 20 25.55 6.26 -40.43
C THR A 20 24.12 6.54 -40.05
N LEU A 21 23.47 5.59 -39.40
CA LEU A 21 22.04 5.69 -39.01
C LEU A 21 21.76 6.91 -38.12
N VAL A 22 22.58 7.15 -37.10
CA VAL A 22 22.33 8.28 -36.15
C VAL A 22 22.42 9.65 -36.85
N ASN A 23 23.06 9.73 -38.02
CA ASN A 23 23.19 10.97 -38.80
C ASN A 23 22.13 11.09 -39.90
N GLU A 24 21.30 10.10 -40.10
CA GLU A 24 20.18 10.17 -41.05
C GLU A 24 19.13 11.19 -40.60
N PRO A 25 18.51 11.94 -41.52
CA PRO A 25 17.45 12.90 -41.18
C PRO A 25 16.30 12.31 -40.34
N ALA A 26 15.99 11.03 -40.56
CA ALA A 26 14.94 10.31 -39.80
C ALA A 26 15.21 10.27 -38.28
N TYR A 27 16.48 10.23 -37.87
CA TYR A 27 16.87 10.18 -36.44
C TYR A 27 17.11 11.56 -35.82
N ALA A 28 17.04 12.66 -36.61
CA ALA A 28 17.39 14.00 -36.13
C ALA A 28 16.45 14.44 -34.96
N GLU A 29 15.18 14.11 -35.02
CA GLU A 29 14.21 14.41 -33.97
C GLU A 29 14.50 13.62 -32.70
N LEU A 30 14.74 12.32 -32.80
CA LEU A 30 15.10 11.47 -31.66
C LEU A 30 16.41 11.95 -31.01
N VAL A 31 17.38 12.40 -31.78
CA VAL A 31 18.66 12.95 -31.27
C VAL A 31 18.42 14.25 -30.49
N ARG A 32 17.53 15.12 -30.99
CA ARG A 32 17.17 16.37 -30.31
C ARG A 32 16.43 16.12 -28.99
N GLU A 33 15.52 15.15 -28.98
CA GLU A 33 14.66 14.82 -27.84
C GLU A 33 15.39 14.03 -26.76
N HIS A 34 16.18 13.02 -27.16
CA HIS A 34 16.78 12.04 -26.24
C HIS A 34 18.30 12.16 -26.10
N GLY A 35 18.94 13.00 -26.89
CA GLY A 35 20.40 13.14 -26.93
C GLY A 35 21.11 12.06 -27.76
N ARG A 36 22.16 12.45 -28.46
CA ARG A 36 22.91 11.59 -29.42
C ARG A 36 23.38 10.27 -28.79
N ALA A 37 23.90 10.30 -27.55
CA ALA A 37 24.45 9.11 -26.90
C ALA A 37 23.38 8.01 -26.70
N ARG A 38 22.21 8.39 -26.23
CA ARG A 38 21.08 7.46 -26.01
C ARG A 38 20.53 6.89 -27.32
N VAL A 39 20.42 7.71 -28.36
CA VAL A 39 19.99 7.25 -29.69
C VAL A 39 20.98 6.25 -30.27
N VAL A 40 22.30 6.50 -30.15
CA VAL A 40 23.36 5.56 -30.57
C VAL A 40 23.24 4.23 -29.83
N GLU A 41 22.99 4.25 -28.54
CA GLU A 41 22.81 3.04 -27.72
C GLU A 41 21.54 2.26 -28.14
N ALA A 42 20.42 2.94 -28.33
CA ALA A 42 19.18 2.33 -28.79
C ALA A 42 19.32 1.71 -30.20
N ILE A 43 20.01 2.39 -31.12
CA ILE A 43 20.31 1.86 -32.47
C ILE A 43 21.18 0.59 -32.35
N ARG A 44 22.26 0.60 -31.51
CA ARG A 44 23.07 -0.58 -31.25
C ARG A 44 22.28 -1.77 -30.75
N ALA A 45 21.42 -1.53 -29.75
CA ALA A 45 20.56 -2.56 -29.18
C ALA A 45 19.59 -3.12 -30.23
N GLN A 46 19.01 -2.28 -31.08
CA GLN A 46 18.11 -2.70 -32.15
C GLN A 46 18.84 -3.51 -33.23
N ILE A 47 20.00 -3.07 -33.68
CA ILE A 47 20.83 -3.82 -34.65
C ILE A 47 21.24 -5.18 -34.06
N ALA A 48 21.57 -5.25 -32.77
CA ALA A 48 21.91 -6.50 -32.11
C ALA A 48 20.67 -7.46 -32.08
N ALA A 49 19.46 -6.94 -31.85
CA ALA A 49 18.23 -7.73 -31.92
C ALA A 49 17.97 -8.25 -33.34
N GLU A 50 18.16 -7.42 -34.37
CA GLU A 50 18.01 -7.80 -35.79
C GLU A 50 19.00 -8.88 -36.22
N ARG A 51 20.22 -8.91 -35.67
CA ARG A 51 21.20 -9.98 -35.93
C ARG A 51 20.77 -11.33 -35.42
N ASN A 52 20.02 -11.34 -34.32
CA ASN A 52 19.56 -12.57 -33.64
C ASN A 52 18.17 -13.04 -34.07
N SER A 53 17.49 -12.27 -34.91
CA SER A 53 16.16 -12.55 -35.45
C SER A 53 16.11 -12.20 -36.93
N ALA A 54 15.23 -12.85 -37.68
CA ALA A 54 15.01 -12.55 -39.09
C ALA A 54 14.17 -11.26 -39.32
N LEU A 55 14.33 -10.27 -38.45
CA LEU A 55 13.59 -8.99 -38.54
C LEU A 55 14.13 -8.15 -39.69
N ASP A 56 13.19 -7.67 -40.51
CA ASP A 56 13.44 -6.69 -41.55
C ASP A 56 13.78 -5.31 -40.92
N GLY A 57 14.77 -4.62 -41.46
CA GLY A 57 15.17 -3.29 -40.99
C GLY A 57 14.19 -2.17 -41.33
N SER A 58 13.07 -2.45 -42.01
CA SER A 58 12.05 -1.45 -42.40
C SER A 58 11.39 -0.76 -41.19
N GLU A 59 11.27 -1.46 -40.07
CA GLU A 59 10.68 -0.92 -38.83
C GLU A 59 11.70 -0.42 -37.80
N ARG A 60 13.00 -0.41 -38.17
CA ARG A 60 14.09 -0.08 -37.22
C ARG A 60 13.92 1.26 -36.54
N HIS A 61 13.52 2.30 -37.26
CA HIS A 61 13.30 3.63 -36.69
C HIS A 61 12.20 3.61 -35.63
N ALA A 62 11.07 2.97 -35.93
CA ALA A 62 9.95 2.83 -34.98
C ALA A 62 10.37 2.04 -33.73
N ALA A 63 11.13 0.96 -33.89
CA ALA A 63 11.66 0.15 -32.78
C ALA A 63 12.65 0.93 -31.91
N VAL A 64 13.56 1.71 -32.51
CA VAL A 64 14.48 2.60 -31.80
C VAL A 64 13.70 3.67 -31.01
N ALA A 65 12.71 4.30 -31.63
CA ALA A 65 11.85 5.27 -30.95
C ALA A 65 11.04 4.66 -29.80
N ALA A 66 10.56 3.44 -29.96
CA ALA A 66 9.88 2.70 -28.88
C ALA A 66 10.83 2.44 -27.70
N ARG A 67 12.03 1.92 -27.95
CA ARG A 67 13.07 1.68 -26.90
C ARG A 67 13.45 2.97 -26.15
N LEU A 68 13.57 4.08 -26.87
CA LEU A 68 13.87 5.37 -26.25
C LEU A 68 12.75 5.84 -25.35
N ARG A 69 11.47 5.71 -25.79
CA ARG A 69 10.30 6.03 -24.99
C ARG A 69 10.18 5.13 -23.77
N GLU A 70 10.33 3.82 -23.91
CA GLU A 70 10.34 2.88 -22.78
C GLU A 70 11.42 3.20 -21.76
N GLY A 71 12.62 3.58 -22.22
CA GLY A 71 13.74 3.91 -21.33
C GLY A 71 13.54 5.15 -20.46
N VAL A 72 12.54 6.01 -20.75
CA VAL A 72 12.19 7.21 -19.97
C VAL A 72 10.75 7.18 -19.46
N ALA A 73 9.98 6.16 -19.82
CA ALA A 73 8.61 6.03 -19.36
C ALA A 73 8.56 5.90 -17.83
N PRO A 74 7.62 6.58 -17.16
CA PRO A 74 7.43 6.42 -15.73
C PRO A 74 7.19 4.96 -15.37
N ARG A 75 8.01 4.41 -14.47
CA ARG A 75 7.82 3.02 -13.99
C ARG A 75 6.68 2.91 -13.00
N LEU A 76 6.47 3.95 -12.17
CA LEU A 76 5.29 4.06 -11.32
C LEU A 76 4.13 4.56 -12.19
N ARG A 77 3.14 3.69 -12.40
CA ARG A 77 2.00 3.96 -13.27
C ARG A 77 0.70 3.82 -12.47
N ARG A 78 -0.31 4.58 -12.85
CA ARG A 78 -1.68 4.36 -12.38
C ARG A 78 -2.12 2.97 -12.81
N VAL A 79 -2.82 2.26 -11.90
CA VAL A 79 -3.48 0.99 -12.18
C VAL A 79 -4.92 1.04 -11.66
N ILE A 80 -5.83 0.31 -12.28
CA ILE A 80 -7.20 0.14 -11.81
C ILE A 80 -7.26 -1.14 -10.98
N ASN A 81 -7.66 -1.01 -9.72
CA ASN A 81 -7.82 -2.15 -8.83
C ASN A 81 -9.24 -2.71 -8.95
N ALA A 82 -9.39 -3.82 -9.65
CA ALA A 82 -10.63 -4.57 -9.78
C ALA A 82 -10.57 -5.95 -9.09
N THR A 83 -9.67 -6.10 -8.08
CA THR A 83 -9.49 -7.37 -7.38
C THR A 83 -10.50 -7.61 -6.26
N GLY A 84 -11.15 -6.57 -5.73
CA GLY A 84 -11.95 -6.67 -4.51
C GLY A 84 -11.13 -6.68 -3.22
N VAL A 85 -9.80 -6.48 -3.28
CA VAL A 85 -8.95 -6.30 -2.10
C VAL A 85 -8.77 -4.81 -1.85
N ILE A 86 -9.37 -4.25 -0.80
CA ILE A 86 -9.43 -2.80 -0.53
C ILE A 86 -8.02 -2.25 -0.26
N LEU A 87 -7.32 -2.83 0.72
CA LEU A 87 -5.96 -2.45 1.10
C LEU A 87 -4.93 -3.34 0.40
N HIS A 88 -4.94 -3.36 -0.94
CA HIS A 88 -4.07 -4.24 -1.71
C HIS A 88 -2.60 -3.84 -1.56
N THR A 89 -1.80 -4.66 -0.90
CA THR A 89 -0.41 -4.36 -0.53
C THR A 89 0.46 -3.97 -1.73
N ASN A 90 0.35 -4.72 -2.84
CA ASN A 90 1.15 -4.50 -4.04
C ASN A 90 0.66 -3.31 -4.88
N LEU A 91 -0.52 -2.75 -4.58
CA LEU A 91 -1.11 -1.60 -5.28
C LEU A 91 -1.07 -0.31 -4.45
N GLY A 92 -0.28 -0.30 -3.37
CA GLY A 92 -0.06 0.90 -2.54
C GLY A 92 -1.00 1.05 -1.35
N ARG A 93 -1.81 0.02 -1.03
CA ARG A 93 -2.77 0.01 0.10
C ARG A 93 -3.88 1.06 -0.05
N ALA A 94 -4.03 1.96 0.94
CA ALA A 94 -5.10 2.95 0.96
C ALA A 94 -4.94 4.01 -0.15
N PRO A 95 -5.88 4.13 -1.09
CA PRO A 95 -5.90 5.26 -1.99
C PRO A 95 -6.31 6.53 -1.24
N LEU A 96 -5.69 7.65 -1.58
CA LEU A 96 -5.93 8.94 -0.93
C LEU A 96 -7.26 9.55 -1.40
N SER A 97 -7.89 10.31 -0.51
CA SER A 97 -9.04 11.15 -0.86
C SER A 97 -8.62 12.31 -1.77
N GLN A 98 -9.59 12.90 -2.47
CA GLN A 98 -9.33 14.08 -3.32
C GLN A 98 -8.73 15.24 -2.51
N ALA A 99 -9.23 15.50 -1.30
CA ALA A 99 -8.70 16.52 -0.42
C ALA A 99 -7.23 16.25 -0.02
N ALA A 100 -6.86 14.99 0.21
CA ALA A 100 -5.49 14.62 0.50
C ALA A 100 -4.57 14.81 -0.72
N VAL A 101 -5.04 14.48 -1.93
CA VAL A 101 -4.31 14.73 -3.19
C VAL A 101 -4.10 16.22 -3.44
N GLU A 102 -5.11 17.05 -3.21
CA GLU A 102 -5.01 18.50 -3.32
C GLU A 102 -3.99 19.09 -2.32
N ALA A 103 -3.97 18.58 -1.09
CA ALA A 103 -3.00 18.97 -0.07
C ALA A 103 -1.54 18.65 -0.48
N LEU A 104 -1.30 17.54 -1.21
CA LEU A 104 0.01 17.24 -1.80
C LEU A 104 0.46 18.36 -2.75
N GLY A 105 -0.45 18.83 -3.62
CA GLY A 105 -0.16 19.94 -4.54
C GLY A 105 0.26 21.23 -3.82
N VAL A 106 -0.42 21.58 -2.73
CA VAL A 106 -0.07 22.74 -1.89
C VAL A 106 1.31 22.55 -1.23
N ALA A 107 1.56 21.37 -0.66
CA ALA A 107 2.82 21.08 0.03
C ALA A 107 4.01 20.92 -0.92
N ALA A 108 3.77 20.64 -2.21
CA ALA A 108 4.83 20.56 -3.21
C ALA A 108 5.60 21.89 -3.36
N GLY A 109 4.94 23.03 -3.18
CA GLY A 109 5.55 24.36 -3.16
C GLY A 109 6.20 24.71 -1.80
N TYR A 110 6.39 25.99 -1.56
CA TYR A 110 6.73 26.51 -0.23
C TYR A 110 5.51 26.44 0.68
N SER A 111 5.72 26.06 1.93
CA SER A 111 4.67 25.95 2.95
C SER A 111 5.20 26.34 4.33
N ASN A 112 4.30 26.59 5.26
CA ASN A 112 4.61 26.94 6.64
C ASN A 112 4.98 25.71 7.51
N LEU A 113 5.55 24.66 6.91
CA LEU A 113 5.83 23.38 7.55
C LEU A 113 6.50 23.48 8.93
N GLU A 114 7.45 24.40 9.09
CA GLU A 114 8.15 24.67 10.34
C GLU A 114 8.18 26.19 10.63
N LEU A 115 7.14 26.92 10.21
CA LEU A 115 6.99 28.35 10.43
C LEU A 115 5.62 28.64 11.05
N ASP A 116 5.63 29.22 12.23
CA ASP A 116 4.42 29.77 12.84
C ASP A 116 4.13 31.14 12.20
N LEU A 117 3.05 31.21 11.43
CA LEU A 117 2.67 32.41 10.69
C LEU A 117 2.22 33.55 11.59
N SER A 118 1.75 33.27 12.81
CA SER A 118 1.29 34.29 13.76
C SER A 118 2.44 34.99 14.45
N THR A 119 3.52 34.26 14.73
CA THR A 119 4.68 34.77 15.46
C THR A 119 5.91 35.04 14.59
N GLY A 120 5.92 34.50 13.35
CA GLY A 120 7.08 34.52 12.45
C GLY A 120 8.26 33.69 12.95
N LYS A 121 8.08 32.88 14.00
CA LYS A 121 9.11 32.04 14.60
C LYS A 121 9.08 30.64 14.04
N ARG A 122 10.17 29.91 14.25
CA ARG A 122 10.22 28.50 13.90
C ARG A 122 9.22 27.70 14.75
N GLY A 123 8.32 27.01 14.07
CA GLY A 123 7.37 26.04 14.64
C GLY A 123 7.89 24.60 14.61
N GLU A 124 7.14 23.71 15.22
CA GLU A 124 7.40 22.28 15.20
C GLU A 124 6.51 21.61 14.13
N ARG A 125 7.11 20.82 13.26
CA ARG A 125 6.40 20.07 12.19
C ARG A 125 5.28 19.18 12.75
N ALA A 126 5.52 18.51 13.88
CA ALA A 126 4.56 17.63 14.51
C ALA A 126 3.27 18.33 14.94
N SER A 127 3.34 19.63 15.27
CA SER A 127 2.17 20.41 15.73
C SER A 127 1.05 20.50 14.68
N LEU A 128 1.36 20.32 13.39
CA LEU A 128 0.38 20.39 12.31
C LEU A 128 -0.67 19.28 12.40
N VAL A 129 -0.31 18.12 12.92
CA VAL A 129 -1.21 16.93 13.00
C VAL A 129 -1.43 16.45 14.43
N ALA A 130 -0.56 16.79 15.39
CA ALA A 130 -0.66 16.30 16.75
C ALA A 130 -2.00 16.67 17.41
N GLY A 131 -2.44 17.92 17.27
CA GLY A 131 -3.74 18.37 17.79
C GLY A 131 -4.94 17.66 17.15
N LEU A 132 -4.86 17.35 15.85
CA LEU A 132 -5.90 16.59 15.15
C LEU A 132 -5.95 15.13 15.63
N LEU A 133 -4.80 14.51 15.83
CA LEU A 133 -4.69 13.14 16.32
C LEU A 133 -5.18 13.01 17.76
N THR A 134 -4.79 13.92 18.64
CA THR A 134 -5.25 13.92 20.04
C THR A 134 -6.75 14.17 20.13
N ALA A 135 -7.29 15.06 19.31
CA ALA A 135 -8.74 15.31 19.25
C ALA A 135 -9.52 14.09 18.69
N LEU A 136 -8.99 13.39 17.70
CA LEU A 136 -9.66 12.26 17.08
C LEU A 136 -9.67 11.02 17.98
N PHE A 137 -8.57 10.75 18.68
CA PHE A 137 -8.38 9.51 19.44
C PHE A 137 -8.39 9.65 20.95
N GLY A 138 -8.44 10.90 21.48
CA GLY A 138 -8.50 11.15 22.91
C GLY A 138 -7.18 10.93 23.67
N SER A 139 -6.02 10.97 23.00
CA SER A 139 -4.71 10.83 23.65
C SER A 139 -4.19 12.15 24.20
N GLU A 140 -3.26 12.09 25.17
CA GLU A 140 -2.62 13.31 25.73
C GLU A 140 -1.67 13.97 24.74
N ALA A 141 -0.93 13.15 23.96
CA ALA A 141 0.04 13.60 22.98
C ALA A 141 0.13 12.66 21.78
N ALA A 142 0.68 13.16 20.68
CA ALA A 142 0.89 12.42 19.45
C ALA A 142 2.25 12.73 18.81
N LEU A 143 2.80 11.74 18.13
CA LEU A 143 4.00 11.87 17.29
C LEU A 143 3.75 11.09 15.97
N VAL A 144 4.31 11.60 14.87
CA VAL A 144 4.22 10.93 13.58
C VAL A 144 5.61 10.72 12.99
N VAL A 145 5.84 9.51 12.52
CA VAL A 145 7.06 9.08 11.83
C VAL A 145 6.70 8.49 10.46
N ASN A 146 7.69 8.07 9.68
CA ASN A 146 7.50 7.70 8.28
C ASN A 146 6.71 6.39 8.04
N ASN A 147 6.67 5.45 9.00
CA ASN A 147 5.84 4.24 8.96
C ASN A 147 5.71 3.60 10.35
N ASN A 148 4.81 2.62 10.49
CA ASN A 148 4.54 2.00 11.80
C ASN A 148 5.71 1.16 12.33
N ALA A 149 6.48 0.50 11.48
CA ALA A 149 7.69 -0.21 11.92
C ALA A 149 8.69 0.73 12.58
N ALA A 150 8.83 1.94 12.04
CA ALA A 150 9.64 3.01 12.63
C ALA A 150 9.05 3.53 13.95
N ALA A 151 7.72 3.59 14.08
CA ALA A 151 7.05 3.97 15.32
C ALA A 151 7.36 2.97 16.45
N VAL A 152 7.20 1.68 16.20
CA VAL A 152 7.53 0.61 17.17
C VAL A 152 9.03 0.62 17.51
N LEU A 153 9.91 0.71 16.51
CA LEU A 153 11.36 0.79 16.74
C LEU A 153 11.72 2.00 17.61
N LEU A 154 11.14 3.18 17.33
CA LEU A 154 11.38 4.38 18.10
C LEU A 154 10.89 4.23 19.55
N ALA A 155 9.67 3.71 19.74
CA ALA A 155 9.11 3.48 21.07
C ALA A 155 10.01 2.58 21.92
N LEU A 156 10.36 1.42 21.39
CA LEU A 156 11.23 0.46 22.10
C LEU A 156 12.63 1.02 22.35
N THR A 157 13.23 1.72 21.37
CA THR A 157 14.56 2.30 21.52
C THR A 157 14.59 3.43 22.55
N ALA A 158 13.60 4.33 22.51
CA ALA A 158 13.59 5.50 23.37
C ALA A 158 13.17 5.18 24.83
N LEU A 159 12.32 4.15 25.00
CA LEU A 159 11.70 3.85 26.30
C LEU A 159 12.26 2.60 26.97
N CYS A 160 12.73 1.59 26.21
CA CYS A 160 13.04 0.26 26.72
C CYS A 160 14.48 -0.21 26.44
N LYS A 161 15.36 0.60 25.84
CA LYS A 161 16.73 0.20 25.50
C LYS A 161 17.49 -0.36 26.72
N GLY A 162 18.06 -1.58 26.58
CA GLY A 162 18.82 -2.26 27.61
C GLY A 162 17.96 -2.94 28.69
N LYS A 163 16.64 -2.77 28.66
CA LYS A 163 15.68 -3.36 29.60
C LYS A 163 14.86 -4.46 28.93
N GLU A 164 14.15 -5.22 29.77
CA GLU A 164 13.28 -6.29 29.31
C GLU A 164 11.93 -5.78 28.86
N VAL A 165 11.42 -6.37 27.77
CA VAL A 165 10.08 -6.14 27.23
C VAL A 165 9.40 -7.49 27.08
N VAL A 166 8.31 -7.69 27.82
CA VAL A 166 7.54 -8.92 27.82
C VAL A 166 6.54 -8.91 26.68
N VAL A 167 6.52 -9.97 25.87
CA VAL A 167 5.65 -10.11 24.70
C VAL A 167 5.14 -11.55 24.56
N SER A 168 3.89 -11.73 24.12
CA SER A 168 3.37 -13.06 23.83
C SER A 168 4.08 -13.73 22.67
N ARG A 169 4.42 -15.01 22.82
CA ARG A 169 5.01 -15.82 21.74
C ARG A 169 4.08 -15.90 20.52
N GLY A 170 2.76 -15.92 20.73
CA GLY A 170 1.76 -15.89 19.67
C GLY A 170 1.69 -14.54 18.89
N GLN A 171 2.35 -13.49 19.39
CA GLN A 171 2.39 -12.15 18.78
C GLN A 171 3.72 -11.81 18.09
N LEU A 172 4.63 -12.77 17.99
CA LEU A 172 5.90 -12.62 17.28
C LEU A 172 5.68 -12.80 15.77
N VAL A 173 5.04 -11.79 15.18
CA VAL A 173 4.55 -11.81 13.80
C VAL A 173 5.67 -11.56 12.78
N GLU A 174 5.52 -12.16 11.58
CA GLU A 174 6.20 -11.75 10.37
C GLU A 174 5.17 -11.15 9.41
N ILE A 175 5.40 -9.92 8.97
CA ILE A 175 4.57 -9.19 8.03
C ILE A 175 5.30 -9.08 6.68
N GLY A 176 4.57 -8.81 5.59
CA GLY A 176 5.12 -8.75 4.24
C GLY A 176 6.43 -7.94 4.13
N GLY A 177 7.36 -8.43 3.28
CA GLY A 177 8.69 -7.83 3.11
C GLY A 177 9.70 -8.23 4.19
N SER A 178 9.48 -9.37 4.86
CA SER A 178 10.39 -9.92 5.90
C SER A 178 10.49 -9.05 7.17
N PHE A 179 9.47 -8.23 7.44
CA PHE A 179 9.39 -7.52 8.72
C PHE A 179 9.03 -8.52 9.82
N ARG A 180 9.92 -8.68 10.79
CA ARG A 180 9.72 -9.56 11.95
C ARG A 180 9.79 -8.76 13.24
N MET A 181 8.80 -8.92 14.10
CA MET A 181 8.77 -8.25 15.40
C MET A 181 10.02 -8.57 16.27
N PRO A 182 10.52 -9.82 16.35
CA PRO A 182 11.76 -10.11 17.06
C PRO A 182 12.98 -9.34 16.56
N ASP A 183 13.06 -9.10 15.24
CA ASP A 183 14.18 -8.36 14.64
C ASP A 183 14.12 -6.88 15.01
N VAL A 184 12.93 -6.29 15.03
CA VAL A 184 12.71 -4.90 15.46
C VAL A 184 13.05 -4.75 16.96
N MET A 185 12.60 -5.68 17.81
CA MET A 185 12.92 -5.67 19.22
C MET A 185 14.43 -5.75 19.46
N ARG A 186 15.12 -6.66 18.76
CA ARG A 186 16.58 -6.78 18.84
C ARG A 186 17.29 -5.51 18.38
N LEU A 187 16.83 -4.92 17.25
CA LEU A 187 17.42 -3.69 16.71
C LEU A 187 17.24 -2.49 17.64
N SER A 188 16.14 -2.44 18.39
CA SER A 188 15.88 -1.38 19.37
C SER A 188 16.84 -1.41 20.57
N GLY A 189 17.51 -2.53 20.81
CA GLY A 189 18.32 -2.78 21.98
C GLY A 189 17.53 -3.16 23.24
N ALA A 190 16.22 -3.35 23.13
CA ALA A 190 15.41 -3.97 24.18
C ALA A 190 15.69 -5.47 24.26
N ARG A 191 15.54 -6.05 25.44
CA ARG A 191 15.66 -7.49 25.69
C ARG A 191 14.27 -8.12 25.62
N MET A 192 14.02 -8.92 24.61
CA MET A 192 12.76 -9.62 24.44
C MET A 192 12.61 -10.74 25.48
N VAL A 193 11.48 -10.77 26.18
CA VAL A 193 11.05 -11.85 27.08
C VAL A 193 9.75 -12.42 26.53
N GLU A 194 9.83 -13.64 25.99
CA GLU A 194 8.68 -14.32 25.39
C GLU A 194 7.88 -15.06 26.45
N VAL A 195 6.55 -14.90 26.45
CA VAL A 195 5.65 -15.56 27.38
C VAL A 195 4.56 -16.38 26.68
N GLY A 196 4.01 -17.35 27.39
CA GLY A 196 2.98 -18.24 26.90
C GLY A 196 3.46 -19.19 25.80
N THR A 197 2.54 -19.62 24.96
CA THR A 197 2.75 -20.53 23.83
C THR A 197 2.27 -19.90 22.53
N THR A 198 2.42 -20.59 21.40
CA THR A 198 1.98 -20.09 20.08
C THR A 198 0.50 -19.75 20.04
N ASN A 199 -0.34 -20.55 20.73
CA ASN A 199 -1.81 -20.42 20.65
C ASN A 199 -2.45 -19.97 21.97
N ARG A 200 -1.71 -19.96 23.08
CA ARG A 200 -2.26 -19.60 24.41
C ARG A 200 -1.28 -18.74 25.21
N THR A 201 -1.73 -17.58 25.60
CA THR A 201 -1.01 -16.69 26.53
C THR A 201 -1.99 -16.07 27.50
N ARG A 202 -1.79 -16.33 28.80
CA ARG A 202 -2.65 -15.89 29.89
C ARG A 202 -2.08 -14.67 30.58
N PRO A 203 -2.88 -13.89 31.30
CA PRO A 203 -2.37 -12.81 32.15
C PRO A 203 -1.28 -13.28 33.13
N ALA A 204 -1.42 -14.47 33.73
CA ALA A 204 -0.43 -15.05 34.63
C ALA A 204 0.95 -15.24 33.98
N ASP A 205 1.02 -15.61 32.70
CA ASP A 205 2.27 -15.77 31.98
C ASP A 205 3.07 -14.45 31.92
N TYR A 206 2.35 -13.30 31.79
CA TYR A 206 2.96 -11.97 31.83
C TYR A 206 3.40 -11.60 33.26
N GLU A 207 2.54 -11.84 34.26
CA GLU A 207 2.80 -11.52 35.66
C GLU A 207 4.07 -12.24 36.17
N GLU A 208 4.20 -13.55 35.90
CA GLU A 208 5.34 -14.36 36.30
C GLU A 208 6.65 -13.96 35.62
N ALA A 209 6.59 -13.33 34.43
CA ALA A 209 7.77 -12.90 33.69
C ALA A 209 8.30 -11.52 34.09
N VAL A 210 7.58 -10.77 34.94
CA VAL A 210 8.01 -9.45 35.38
C VAL A 210 9.20 -9.57 36.33
N THR A 211 10.24 -8.80 36.06
CA THR A 211 11.45 -8.69 36.90
C THR A 211 11.76 -7.21 37.15
N GLU A 212 12.72 -6.92 38.02
CA GLU A 212 13.22 -5.55 38.24
C GLU A 212 13.82 -4.90 36.97
N ARG A 213 14.16 -5.70 35.95
CA ARG A 213 14.69 -5.24 34.67
C ARG A 213 13.60 -4.97 33.66
N THR A 214 12.37 -5.37 33.91
CA THR A 214 11.25 -5.17 32.97
C THR A 214 10.91 -3.68 32.86
N ALA A 215 10.79 -3.19 31.63
CA ALA A 215 10.38 -1.81 31.37
C ALA A 215 8.96 -1.71 30.81
N ALA A 216 8.53 -2.72 30.04
CA ALA A 216 7.26 -2.67 29.36
C ALA A 216 6.65 -4.06 29.11
N LEU A 217 5.34 -4.09 29.05
CA LEU A 217 4.58 -5.12 28.38
C LEU A 217 4.28 -4.64 26.96
N LEU A 218 4.50 -5.49 25.97
CA LEU A 218 4.22 -5.21 24.57
C LEU A 218 3.10 -6.13 24.08
N ARG A 219 2.02 -5.54 23.58
CA ARG A 219 1.01 -6.24 22.79
C ARG A 219 1.20 -5.91 21.32
N VAL A 220 1.16 -6.92 20.46
CA VAL A 220 1.23 -6.77 19.00
C VAL A 220 0.00 -7.43 18.41
N HIS A 221 -0.77 -6.68 17.66
CA HIS A 221 -1.93 -7.23 16.96
C HIS A 221 -1.50 -8.13 15.80
N THR A 222 -2.05 -9.35 15.73
CA THR A 222 -1.77 -10.34 14.68
C THR A 222 -2.58 -10.02 13.43
N SER A 223 -2.26 -8.90 12.78
CA SER A 223 -3.07 -8.29 11.72
C SER A 223 -3.15 -9.10 10.42
N ASN A 224 -2.22 -10.04 10.17
CA ASN A 224 -2.09 -10.76 8.88
C ASN A 224 -2.35 -12.26 8.98
N PHE A 225 -2.65 -12.79 10.16
CA PHE A 225 -3.04 -14.19 10.37
C PHE A 225 -3.92 -14.33 11.61
N ARG A 226 -4.64 -15.44 11.71
CA ARG A 226 -5.41 -15.83 12.89
C ARG A 226 -5.07 -17.24 13.30
N VAL A 227 -5.01 -17.45 14.61
CA VAL A 227 -4.92 -18.80 15.19
C VAL A 227 -6.33 -19.22 15.62
N THR A 228 -6.80 -20.34 15.12
CA THR A 228 -8.14 -20.89 15.42
C THR A 228 -8.04 -22.17 16.24
N GLY A 229 -9.08 -22.49 16.99
CA GLY A 229 -9.15 -23.70 17.83
C GLY A 229 -8.96 -23.36 19.31
N PHE A 230 -8.10 -24.14 20.01
CA PHE A 230 -7.81 -23.91 21.43
C PHE A 230 -6.88 -22.72 21.64
N THR A 231 -7.39 -21.52 21.49
CA THR A 231 -6.66 -20.25 21.61
C THR A 231 -7.06 -19.49 22.86
N GLU A 232 -6.11 -18.72 23.43
CA GLU A 232 -6.35 -17.82 24.55
C GLU A 232 -5.34 -16.66 24.47
N SER A 233 -5.81 -15.43 24.62
CA SER A 233 -4.97 -14.24 24.65
C SER A 233 -5.33 -13.40 25.86
N ALA A 234 -4.32 -12.82 26.53
CA ALA A 234 -4.54 -11.88 27.62
C ALA A 234 -5.29 -10.64 27.09
N ALA A 235 -6.34 -10.25 27.78
CA ALA A 235 -7.11 -9.06 27.41
C ALA A 235 -6.26 -7.79 27.67
N LEU A 236 -6.53 -6.72 26.91
CA LEU A 236 -5.81 -5.45 27.07
C LEU A 236 -5.98 -4.89 28.49
N THR A 237 -7.16 -5.05 29.09
CA THR A 237 -7.49 -4.63 30.45
C THR A 237 -6.67 -5.37 31.53
N ASP A 238 -6.39 -6.67 31.31
CA ASP A 238 -5.56 -7.45 32.20
C ASP A 238 -4.11 -6.99 32.13
N LEU A 239 -3.58 -6.80 30.91
CA LEU A 239 -2.24 -6.26 30.70
C LEU A 239 -2.07 -4.86 31.30
N ALA A 240 -3.08 -4.00 31.18
CA ALA A 240 -3.09 -2.68 31.80
C ALA A 240 -3.03 -2.76 33.34
N THR A 241 -3.74 -3.71 33.92
CA THR A 241 -3.73 -3.96 35.37
C THR A 241 -2.34 -4.42 35.83
N ILE A 242 -1.73 -5.38 35.13
CA ILE A 242 -0.38 -5.86 35.43
C ILE A 242 0.66 -4.75 35.27
N ALA A 243 0.61 -4.02 34.15
CA ALA A 243 1.54 -2.91 33.91
C ALA A 243 1.47 -1.86 35.01
N LYS A 244 0.25 -1.49 35.44
CA LYS A 244 0.04 -0.51 36.53
C LYS A 244 0.57 -1.02 37.89
N SER A 245 0.32 -2.29 38.24
CA SER A 245 0.74 -2.86 39.54
C SER A 245 2.28 -2.90 39.70
N HIS A 246 3.00 -3.02 38.58
CA HIS A 246 4.45 -3.08 38.53
C HIS A 246 5.11 -1.78 38.06
N ALA A 247 4.34 -0.69 37.83
CA ALA A 247 4.84 0.57 37.30
C ALA A 247 5.60 0.41 35.96
N LEU A 248 5.11 -0.48 35.10
CA LEU A 248 5.63 -0.75 33.76
C LEU A 248 4.86 0.06 32.72
N LEU A 249 5.47 0.27 31.55
CA LEU A 249 4.76 0.78 30.39
C LEU A 249 3.95 -0.33 29.73
N LEU A 250 2.75 0.02 29.25
CA LEU A 250 2.01 -0.81 28.32
C LEU A 250 2.08 -0.19 26.91
N ILE A 251 2.72 -0.91 26.00
CA ILE A 251 2.87 -0.52 24.60
C ILE A 251 1.97 -1.40 23.75
N ASP A 252 1.14 -0.81 22.90
CA ASP A 252 0.24 -1.54 22.02
C ASP A 252 0.48 -1.19 20.55
N ASP A 253 0.94 -2.16 19.77
CA ASP A 253 1.01 -2.06 18.31
C ASP A 253 -0.28 -2.58 17.70
N VAL A 254 -1.25 -1.68 17.51
CA VAL A 254 -2.54 -1.97 16.86
C VAL A 254 -2.35 -2.28 15.37
N GLY A 255 -1.37 -1.66 14.74
CA GLY A 255 -0.96 -1.91 13.37
C GLY A 255 -1.93 -1.43 12.30
N SER A 256 -3.24 -1.73 12.40
CA SER A 256 -4.24 -1.44 11.37
C SER A 256 -4.81 -0.01 11.40
N GLY A 257 -4.87 0.60 12.59
CA GLY A 257 -5.48 1.91 12.77
C GLY A 257 -7.02 1.91 12.69
N ALA A 258 -7.66 0.84 13.17
CA ALA A 258 -9.12 0.72 13.21
C ALA A 258 -9.75 1.85 14.02
N THR A 259 -10.71 2.55 13.42
CA THR A 259 -11.48 3.63 14.05
C THR A 259 -12.85 3.14 14.55
N GLU A 260 -13.31 1.99 14.06
CA GLU A 260 -14.58 1.37 14.41
C GLU A 260 -14.33 -0.01 15.03
N ALA A 261 -15.13 -0.36 16.02
CA ALA A 261 -15.03 -1.65 16.70
C ALA A 261 -15.49 -2.78 15.77
N SER A 262 -14.69 -3.84 15.71
CA SER A 262 -15.09 -5.12 15.13
C SER A 262 -14.78 -6.25 16.12
N ALA A 263 -15.32 -7.44 15.87
CA ALA A 263 -15.10 -8.59 16.76
C ALA A 263 -13.61 -8.96 16.89
N ASP A 264 -12.82 -8.70 15.87
CA ASP A 264 -11.46 -9.20 15.74
C ASP A 264 -10.39 -8.09 15.67
N GLU A 265 -10.80 -6.81 15.65
CA GLU A 265 -9.88 -5.68 15.50
C GLU A 265 -10.07 -4.68 16.66
N PRO A 266 -9.06 -4.46 17.51
CA PRO A 266 -9.14 -3.45 18.57
C PRO A 266 -9.17 -2.06 17.95
N THR A 267 -9.98 -1.16 18.51
CA THR A 267 -9.95 0.23 18.08
C THR A 267 -8.73 0.97 18.68
N VAL A 268 -8.24 1.97 17.96
CA VAL A 268 -7.19 2.85 18.46
C VAL A 268 -7.66 3.56 19.74
N VAL A 269 -8.93 3.94 19.83
CA VAL A 269 -9.52 4.62 21.02
C VAL A 269 -9.47 3.72 22.25
N ASP A 270 -9.82 2.44 22.11
CA ASP A 270 -9.79 1.49 23.24
C ASP A 270 -8.37 1.27 23.74
N SER A 271 -7.42 1.18 22.81
CA SER A 271 -6.00 1.06 23.12
C SER A 271 -5.45 2.30 23.83
N VAL A 272 -5.78 3.50 23.34
CA VAL A 272 -5.35 4.78 23.96
C VAL A 272 -5.84 4.92 25.40
N ARG A 273 -7.04 4.41 25.71
CA ARG A 273 -7.58 4.45 27.09
C ARG A 273 -6.84 3.58 28.09
N SER A 274 -6.13 2.56 27.61
CA SER A 274 -5.52 1.54 28.44
C SER A 274 -4.00 1.53 28.42
N CYS A 275 -3.38 2.13 27.40
CA CYS A 275 -1.96 2.01 27.12
C CYS A 275 -1.21 3.34 27.25
N ASP A 276 0.06 3.26 27.64
CA ASP A 276 0.97 4.40 27.70
C ASP A 276 1.42 4.86 26.31
N VAL A 277 1.54 3.90 25.37
CA VAL A 277 1.92 4.15 23.97
C VAL A 277 1.14 3.22 23.06
N VAL A 278 0.54 3.79 22.03
CA VAL A 278 -0.18 3.07 20.96
C VAL A 278 0.45 3.43 19.62
N THR A 279 0.69 2.43 18.77
CA THR A 279 1.25 2.65 17.42
C THR A 279 0.38 2.03 16.35
N PHE A 280 0.29 2.67 15.17
CA PHE A 280 -0.45 2.15 14.02
C PHE A 280 -0.05 2.81 12.71
N SER A 281 -0.49 2.19 11.59
CA SER A 281 -0.21 2.66 10.23
C SER A 281 -1.27 3.64 9.74
N GLY A 282 -0.84 4.71 9.06
CA GLY A 282 -1.74 5.69 8.45
C GLY A 282 -2.39 5.22 7.14
N ASP A 283 -1.74 4.29 6.43
CA ASP A 283 -2.11 3.83 5.08
C ASP A 283 -2.94 2.53 5.07
N LYS A 284 -3.59 2.23 6.20
CA LYS A 284 -4.50 1.11 6.34
C LYS A 284 -5.93 1.62 6.59
N LEU A 285 -6.57 1.20 7.70
CA LEU A 285 -7.96 1.56 8.01
C LEU A 285 -8.18 3.05 8.29
N LEU A 286 -7.13 3.79 8.67
CA LEU A 286 -7.21 5.26 8.73
C LEU A 286 -7.49 5.88 7.35
N GLY A 287 -7.09 5.22 6.26
CA GLY A 287 -7.34 5.68 4.89
C GLY A 287 -6.47 6.86 4.45
N GLY A 288 -5.37 7.11 5.14
CA GLY A 288 -4.40 8.17 4.85
C GLY A 288 -3.16 7.68 4.09
N PRO A 289 -2.11 8.49 4.02
CA PRO A 289 -0.82 8.11 3.46
C PRO A 289 -0.06 7.18 4.41
N GLN A 290 1.02 6.55 3.90
CA GLN A 290 1.92 5.78 4.75
C GLN A 290 2.53 6.69 5.83
N ALA A 291 2.23 6.36 7.09
CA ALA A 291 2.76 7.02 8.26
C ALA A 291 2.79 6.04 9.44
N GLY A 292 3.71 6.24 10.37
CA GLY A 292 3.67 5.63 11.69
C GLY A 292 3.12 6.64 12.69
N ILE A 293 1.95 6.38 13.21
CA ILE A 293 1.28 7.25 14.18
C ILE A 293 1.55 6.68 15.56
N VAL A 294 1.95 7.53 16.47
CA VAL A 294 2.18 7.20 17.89
C VAL A 294 1.30 8.10 18.73
N LEU A 295 0.49 7.51 19.57
CA LEU A 295 -0.37 8.17 20.54
C LEU A 295 0.02 7.73 21.94
N GLY A 296 -0.21 8.56 22.95
CA GLY A 296 0.02 8.11 24.32
C GLY A 296 0.21 9.25 25.30
N HIS A 297 0.76 8.91 26.46
CA HIS A 297 1.02 9.84 27.54
C HIS A 297 2.10 10.86 27.15
N ALA A 298 1.92 12.11 27.55
CA ALA A 298 2.75 13.24 27.19
C ALA A 298 4.24 13.01 27.45
N ASP A 299 4.60 12.41 28.58
CA ASP A 299 5.99 12.14 28.97
C ASP A 299 6.65 11.07 28.08
N ALA A 300 5.93 10.02 27.68
CA ALA A 300 6.42 9.00 26.78
C ALA A 300 6.67 9.59 25.39
N ILE A 301 5.69 10.30 24.84
CA ILE A 301 5.79 10.98 23.54
C ILE A 301 6.93 12.01 23.53
N LYS A 302 7.09 12.78 24.60
CA LYS A 302 8.17 13.75 24.75
C LYS A 302 9.56 13.08 24.76
N LYS A 303 9.74 11.95 25.44
CA LYS A 303 10.99 11.17 25.39
C LYS A 303 11.28 10.68 24.00
N MET A 304 10.29 10.12 23.31
CA MET A 304 10.39 9.63 21.94
C MET A 304 10.75 10.76 20.96
N SER A 305 10.07 11.91 21.01
CA SER A 305 10.29 13.04 20.09
C SER A 305 11.69 13.65 20.21
N ARG A 306 12.30 13.59 21.41
CA ARG A 306 13.65 14.08 21.69
C ARG A 306 14.76 13.10 21.35
N HIS A 307 14.42 11.83 21.12
CA HIS A 307 15.40 10.80 20.77
C HIS A 307 16.01 11.08 19.38
N PRO A 308 17.33 10.96 19.16
CA PRO A 308 17.97 11.22 17.86
C PRO A 308 17.34 10.42 16.70
N LEU A 309 16.85 9.20 16.95
CA LEU A 309 16.18 8.37 15.97
C LEU A 309 14.91 9.01 15.43
N ALA A 310 14.18 9.82 16.20
CA ALA A 310 12.99 10.54 15.74
C ALA A 310 13.33 11.49 14.57
N ARG A 311 14.56 12.05 14.55
CA ARG A 311 15.03 12.88 13.43
C ARG A 311 15.29 12.02 12.17
N ALA A 312 15.85 10.85 12.32
CA ALA A 312 16.12 9.92 11.22
C ALA A 312 14.83 9.35 10.61
N LEU A 313 13.82 9.14 11.44
CA LEU A 313 12.52 8.57 11.05
C LEU A 313 11.45 9.63 10.74
N ARG A 314 11.84 10.87 10.60
CA ARG A 314 10.93 12.00 10.45
C ARG A 314 10.12 11.93 9.16
N ILE A 315 8.81 12.08 9.30
CA ILE A 315 7.87 12.17 8.16
C ILE A 315 8.20 13.37 7.24
N ASP A 316 8.08 13.21 5.95
CA ASP A 316 8.25 14.26 4.95
C ASP A 316 7.04 15.21 4.86
N LYS A 317 7.19 16.31 4.13
CA LYS A 317 6.14 17.35 4.06
C LYS A 317 4.91 16.92 3.25
N LEU A 318 5.09 16.11 2.21
CA LEU A 318 4.00 15.66 1.35
C LEU A 318 3.10 14.69 2.10
N THR A 319 3.72 13.67 2.70
CA THR A 319 3.01 12.71 3.53
C THR A 319 2.27 13.39 4.68
N LEU A 320 2.90 14.38 5.34
CA LEU A 320 2.28 15.12 6.43
C LEU A 320 1.04 15.90 5.98
N ALA A 321 1.09 16.57 4.82
CA ALA A 321 -0.05 17.30 4.27
C ALA A 321 -1.23 16.40 3.92
N ALA A 322 -0.97 15.26 3.28
CA ALA A 322 -2.00 14.29 2.98
C ALA A 322 -2.63 13.68 4.25
N LEU A 323 -1.80 13.42 5.28
CA LEU A 323 -2.27 12.94 6.58
C LEU A 323 -3.15 13.99 7.27
N GLU A 324 -2.74 15.25 7.28
CA GLU A 324 -3.52 16.34 7.84
C GLU A 324 -4.90 16.44 7.21
N ALA A 325 -4.98 16.39 5.88
CA ALA A 325 -6.25 16.43 5.15
C ALA A 325 -7.15 15.24 5.51
N THR A 326 -6.59 14.02 5.58
CA THR A 326 -7.33 12.81 6.00
C THR A 326 -7.89 12.95 7.42
N LEU A 327 -7.07 13.41 8.37
CA LEU A 327 -7.51 13.62 9.76
C LEU A 327 -8.59 14.69 9.88
N ARG A 328 -8.50 15.76 9.10
CA ARG A 328 -9.56 16.81 9.04
C ARG A 328 -10.89 16.25 8.54
N GLN A 329 -10.86 15.41 7.48
CA GLN A 329 -12.06 14.77 6.97
C GLN A 329 -12.73 13.89 8.04
N ARG A 330 -11.96 13.10 8.79
CA ARG A 330 -12.48 12.29 9.89
C ARG A 330 -13.08 13.13 11.01
N LEU A 331 -12.38 14.16 11.46
CA LEU A 331 -12.86 15.06 12.53
C LEU A 331 -14.11 15.86 12.15
N THR A 332 -14.30 16.13 10.86
CA THR A 332 -15.48 16.88 10.35
C THR A 332 -16.62 16.00 9.88
N GLY A 333 -16.57 14.68 10.17
CA GLY A 333 -17.63 13.73 9.81
C GLY A 333 -17.71 13.42 8.31
N ARG A 334 -16.65 13.67 7.55
CA ARG A 334 -16.56 13.40 6.10
C ARG A 334 -15.72 12.15 5.79
N ALA A 335 -15.82 11.13 6.63
CA ALA A 335 -15.10 9.87 6.43
C ALA A 335 -15.55 9.14 5.14
N ASP A 336 -16.80 9.32 4.70
CA ASP A 336 -17.35 8.78 3.47
C ASP A 336 -16.67 9.30 2.18
N GLU A 337 -15.94 10.41 2.26
CA GLU A 337 -15.09 10.91 1.17
C GLU A 337 -13.76 10.17 1.07
N ILE A 338 -13.35 9.46 2.13
CA ILE A 338 -12.13 8.64 2.16
C ILE A 338 -12.40 7.34 1.41
N PRO A 339 -11.61 6.98 0.39
CA PRO A 339 -11.89 5.81 -0.44
C PRO A 339 -11.99 4.50 0.34
N VAL A 340 -11.15 4.27 1.35
CA VAL A 340 -11.18 3.05 2.18
C VAL A 340 -12.49 2.93 2.91
N ASP A 341 -12.96 3.97 3.59
CA ASP A 341 -14.24 3.96 4.33
C ASP A 341 -15.41 3.72 3.38
N ARG A 342 -15.40 4.40 2.23
CA ARG A 342 -16.44 4.21 1.21
C ARG A 342 -16.49 2.77 0.68
N MET A 343 -15.33 2.14 0.45
CA MET A 343 -15.26 0.76 -0.02
C MET A 343 -15.70 -0.23 1.04
N LEU A 344 -15.32 -0.01 2.30
CA LEU A 344 -15.70 -0.84 3.43
C LEU A 344 -17.23 -0.84 3.66
N HIS A 345 -17.83 0.35 3.64
CA HIS A 345 -19.24 0.55 4.00
C HIS A 345 -20.19 0.56 2.80
N ALA A 346 -19.68 0.34 1.57
CA ALA A 346 -20.55 0.30 0.40
C ALA A 346 -21.57 -0.84 0.50
N PRO A 347 -22.89 -0.54 0.48
CA PRO A 347 -23.92 -1.57 0.47
C PRO A 347 -23.76 -2.48 -0.77
N VAL A 348 -23.94 -3.78 -0.59
CA VAL A 348 -23.81 -4.76 -1.67
C VAL A 348 -24.74 -4.44 -2.85
N GLU A 349 -25.92 -3.87 -2.59
CA GLU A 349 -26.86 -3.46 -3.64
C GLU A 349 -26.33 -2.32 -4.53
N ASN A 350 -25.47 -1.44 -3.98
CA ASN A 350 -24.80 -0.42 -4.77
C ASN A 350 -23.72 -1.04 -5.67
N ILE A 351 -23.01 -2.04 -5.15
CA ILE A 351 -22.01 -2.80 -5.93
C ILE A 351 -22.72 -3.58 -7.05
N ARG A 352 -23.85 -4.25 -6.73
CA ARG A 352 -24.67 -4.97 -7.71
C ARG A 352 -25.15 -4.06 -8.83
N ARG A 353 -25.67 -2.88 -8.52
CA ARG A 353 -26.12 -1.92 -9.53
C ARG A 353 -24.96 -1.46 -10.43
N ARG A 354 -23.79 -1.23 -9.84
CA ARG A 354 -22.58 -0.85 -10.60
C ARG A 354 -22.11 -1.99 -11.51
N ALA A 355 -22.11 -3.23 -11.00
CA ALA A 355 -21.80 -4.42 -11.78
C ALA A 355 -22.76 -4.62 -12.95
N ALA A 356 -24.06 -4.49 -12.71
CA ALA A 356 -25.07 -4.62 -13.75
C ALA A 356 -24.93 -3.54 -14.84
N MET A 357 -24.62 -2.30 -14.45
CA MET A 357 -24.35 -1.23 -15.41
C MET A 357 -23.14 -1.55 -16.31
N TRP A 358 -22.06 -2.09 -15.73
CA TRP A 358 -20.89 -2.50 -16.51
C TRP A 358 -21.22 -3.68 -17.43
N ALA A 359 -21.99 -4.66 -16.95
CA ALA A 359 -22.40 -5.81 -17.76
C ALA A 359 -23.15 -5.38 -19.02
N VAL A 360 -24.14 -4.49 -18.88
CA VAL A 360 -24.89 -3.94 -20.03
C VAL A 360 -23.95 -3.28 -21.04
N LYS A 361 -23.07 -2.38 -20.58
CA LYS A 361 -22.14 -1.68 -21.46
C LYS A 361 -21.14 -2.60 -22.15
N LEU A 362 -20.67 -3.64 -21.47
CA LEU A 362 -19.78 -4.64 -22.04
C LEU A 362 -20.49 -5.53 -23.06
N GLU A 363 -21.75 -5.90 -22.80
CA GLU A 363 -22.58 -6.65 -23.75
C GLU A 363 -22.89 -5.86 -25.02
N GLU A 364 -23.19 -4.56 -24.91
CA GLU A 364 -23.31 -3.66 -26.06
C GLU A 364 -22.04 -3.61 -26.93
N ARG A 365 -20.86 -3.87 -26.34
CA ARG A 365 -19.57 -3.96 -27.01
C ARG A 365 -19.18 -5.39 -27.44
N GLY A 366 -20.12 -6.33 -27.31
CA GLY A 366 -19.92 -7.73 -27.73
C GLY A 366 -19.14 -8.60 -26.74
N VAL A 367 -18.88 -8.09 -25.52
CA VAL A 367 -18.22 -8.85 -24.46
C VAL A 367 -19.27 -9.57 -23.62
N LYS A 368 -19.23 -10.91 -23.58
CA LYS A 368 -20.13 -11.72 -22.75
C LYS A 368 -19.71 -11.68 -21.30
N THR A 369 -20.66 -11.39 -20.42
CA THR A 369 -20.44 -11.27 -18.98
C THR A 369 -21.46 -12.06 -18.18
N GLN A 370 -21.10 -12.36 -16.92
CA GLN A 370 -21.99 -12.95 -15.91
C GLN A 370 -21.76 -12.27 -14.56
N LEU A 371 -22.86 -12.02 -13.82
CA LEU A 371 -22.78 -11.53 -12.44
C LEU A 371 -22.67 -12.70 -11.47
N ILE A 372 -21.75 -12.62 -10.52
CA ILE A 372 -21.47 -13.67 -9.53
C ILE A 372 -21.45 -13.07 -8.13
N GLU A 373 -22.24 -13.65 -7.22
CA GLU A 373 -22.16 -13.36 -5.78
C GLU A 373 -20.82 -13.85 -5.23
N ALA A 374 -20.13 -12.98 -4.51
CA ALA A 374 -18.78 -13.27 -4.00
C ALA A 374 -18.47 -12.48 -2.72
N ILE A 375 -17.23 -12.54 -2.31
CA ILE A 375 -16.71 -11.84 -1.15
C ILE A 375 -15.50 -11.00 -1.57
N SER A 376 -15.48 -9.73 -1.17
CA SER A 376 -14.31 -8.85 -1.18
C SER A 376 -13.54 -9.01 0.12
N ALA A 377 -12.26 -8.66 0.11
CA ALA A 377 -11.38 -8.70 1.27
C ALA A 377 -10.91 -7.29 1.66
N VAL A 378 -10.69 -7.05 2.95
CA VAL A 378 -10.05 -5.81 3.39
C VAL A 378 -8.59 -5.79 2.97
N GLY A 379 -7.84 -6.82 3.27
CA GLY A 379 -6.43 -6.96 2.89
C GLY A 379 -5.46 -6.13 3.74
N GLY A 380 -4.21 -6.06 3.31
CA GLY A 380 -3.18 -5.23 3.94
C GLY A 380 -2.81 -5.60 5.37
N GLY A 381 -3.21 -6.78 5.87
CA GLY A 381 -3.06 -7.17 7.26
C GLY A 381 -4.00 -6.39 8.18
N SER A 382 -5.23 -6.16 7.75
CA SER A 382 -6.31 -5.56 8.52
C SER A 382 -7.55 -6.39 8.33
N LEU A 383 -8.28 -6.68 9.39
CA LEU A 383 -9.55 -7.42 9.38
C LEU A 383 -9.46 -8.72 8.52
N PRO A 384 -8.55 -9.65 8.83
CA PRO A 384 -8.17 -10.74 7.92
C PRO A 384 -9.30 -11.71 7.57
N GLU A 385 -10.35 -11.77 8.39
CA GLU A 385 -11.50 -12.66 8.19
C GLU A 385 -12.80 -11.92 7.89
N GLN A 386 -12.76 -10.60 7.78
CA GLN A 386 -13.99 -9.86 7.47
C GLN A 386 -14.39 -10.12 6.02
N ALA A 387 -15.41 -10.97 5.87
CA ALA A 387 -16.07 -11.24 4.61
C ALA A 387 -16.98 -10.08 4.25
N ILE A 388 -16.69 -9.35 3.17
CA ILE A 388 -17.50 -8.25 2.70
C ILE A 388 -18.29 -8.72 1.47
N PRO A 389 -19.61 -8.89 1.56
CA PRO A 389 -20.41 -9.32 0.42
C PRO A 389 -20.23 -8.39 -0.78
N THR A 390 -20.02 -8.98 -1.96
CA THR A 390 -19.84 -8.25 -3.22
C THR A 390 -20.51 -8.94 -4.39
N VAL A 391 -20.54 -8.29 -5.54
CA VAL A 391 -20.96 -8.86 -6.82
C VAL A 391 -19.87 -8.62 -7.83
N LEU A 392 -19.37 -9.69 -8.41
CA LEU A 392 -18.35 -9.66 -9.45
C LEU A 392 -18.98 -9.65 -10.84
N ILE A 393 -18.20 -9.18 -11.81
CA ILE A 393 -18.45 -9.40 -13.21
C ILE A 393 -17.40 -10.41 -13.71
N ALA A 394 -17.85 -11.60 -14.08
CA ALA A 394 -17.04 -12.57 -14.78
C ALA A 394 -17.08 -12.33 -16.27
N ILE A 395 -15.94 -12.36 -16.92
CA ILE A 395 -15.76 -12.14 -18.35
C ILE A 395 -15.53 -13.49 -19.02
N ALA A 396 -16.35 -13.80 -20.02
CA ALA A 396 -16.21 -15.05 -20.78
C ALA A 396 -14.90 -15.08 -21.57
N GLY A 397 -14.14 -16.19 -21.43
CA GLY A 397 -12.89 -16.39 -22.15
C GLY A 397 -11.81 -17.06 -21.31
N PRO A 398 -10.60 -17.23 -21.86
CA PRO A 398 -9.49 -17.86 -21.15
C PRO A 398 -8.97 -16.92 -20.03
N ALA A 399 -9.35 -17.20 -18.79
CA ALA A 399 -9.12 -16.35 -17.62
C ALA A 399 -7.68 -15.84 -17.48
N SER A 400 -6.70 -16.74 -17.56
CA SER A 400 -5.28 -16.36 -17.40
C SER A 400 -4.78 -15.43 -18.51
N ARG A 401 -5.27 -15.60 -19.75
CA ARG A 401 -4.92 -14.72 -20.87
C ARG A 401 -5.60 -13.35 -20.72
N LEU A 402 -6.87 -13.31 -20.29
CA LEU A 402 -7.60 -12.07 -20.03
C LEU A 402 -6.93 -11.26 -18.92
N VAL A 403 -6.61 -11.88 -17.78
CA VAL A 403 -5.91 -11.22 -16.68
C VAL A 403 -4.56 -10.66 -17.13
N THR A 404 -3.84 -11.39 -17.99
CA THR A 404 -2.56 -10.91 -18.53
C THR A 404 -2.78 -9.73 -19.47
N ALA A 405 -3.71 -9.81 -20.41
CA ALA A 405 -4.02 -8.73 -21.34
C ALA A 405 -4.49 -7.44 -20.63
N LEU A 406 -5.33 -7.58 -19.60
CA LEU A 406 -5.78 -6.48 -18.74
C LEU A 406 -4.62 -5.83 -17.99
N ARG A 407 -3.72 -6.63 -17.42
CA ARG A 407 -2.55 -6.14 -16.67
C ARG A 407 -1.53 -5.43 -17.57
N GLU A 408 -1.40 -5.87 -18.83
CA GLU A 408 -0.50 -5.30 -19.82
C GLU A 408 -1.10 -4.12 -20.60
N GLY A 409 -2.39 -3.82 -20.38
CA GLY A 409 -3.11 -2.71 -20.98
C GLY A 409 -2.65 -1.33 -20.50
N ASP A 410 -3.26 -0.28 -21.05
CA ASP A 410 -3.02 1.11 -20.67
C ASP A 410 -4.33 1.88 -20.48
N PRO A 411 -4.71 2.19 -19.21
CA PRO A 411 -4.01 1.79 -17.98
C PRO A 411 -4.15 0.29 -17.67
N PRO A 412 -3.19 -0.29 -16.90
CA PRO A 412 -3.30 -1.65 -16.41
C PRO A 412 -4.53 -1.83 -15.50
N VAL A 413 -5.27 -2.91 -15.72
CA VAL A 413 -6.38 -3.34 -14.84
C VAL A 413 -5.97 -4.61 -14.13
N ILE A 414 -6.02 -4.59 -12.80
CA ILE A 414 -5.69 -5.75 -11.98
C ILE A 414 -7.00 -6.45 -11.60
N ALA A 415 -7.23 -7.57 -12.25
CA ALA A 415 -8.39 -8.44 -12.05
C ALA A 415 -8.03 -9.63 -11.12
N ARG A 416 -9.02 -10.42 -10.73
CA ARG A 416 -8.82 -11.70 -10.03
C ARG A 416 -9.31 -12.87 -10.86
N VAL A 417 -8.77 -14.06 -10.60
CA VAL A 417 -9.31 -15.30 -11.14
C VAL A 417 -10.11 -16.00 -10.04
N GLU A 418 -11.35 -16.33 -10.33
CA GLU A 418 -12.21 -17.10 -9.44
C GLU A 418 -12.95 -18.17 -10.24
N LYS A 419 -12.85 -19.44 -9.83
CA LYS A 419 -13.44 -20.59 -10.52
C LYS A 419 -13.11 -20.66 -12.01
N ASP A 420 -11.84 -20.40 -12.35
CA ASP A 420 -11.31 -20.34 -13.72
C ASP A 420 -11.92 -19.22 -14.61
N GLU A 421 -12.54 -18.22 -14.03
CA GLU A 421 -13.08 -17.04 -14.71
C GLU A 421 -12.27 -15.78 -14.36
N CYS A 422 -12.12 -14.88 -15.34
CA CYS A 422 -11.56 -13.55 -15.12
C CYS A 422 -12.64 -12.64 -14.52
N CYS A 423 -12.47 -12.26 -13.27
CA CYS A 423 -13.47 -11.52 -12.51
C CYS A 423 -13.01 -10.12 -12.15
N LEU A 424 -13.93 -9.16 -12.23
CA LEU A 424 -13.75 -7.77 -11.81
C LEU A 424 -14.69 -7.47 -10.65
N ASP A 425 -14.16 -6.87 -9.60
CA ASP A 425 -14.93 -6.42 -8.44
C ASP A 425 -15.12 -4.90 -8.47
N PRO A 426 -16.36 -4.41 -8.63
CA PRO A 426 -16.62 -2.97 -8.68
C PRO A 426 -16.31 -2.24 -7.37
N ARG A 427 -16.24 -2.96 -6.24
CA ARG A 427 -16.01 -2.38 -4.92
C ARG A 427 -14.73 -1.56 -4.85
N THR A 428 -13.65 -2.07 -5.45
CA THR A 428 -12.31 -1.48 -5.34
C THR A 428 -11.93 -0.55 -6.49
N VAL A 429 -12.78 -0.45 -7.52
CA VAL A 429 -12.58 0.49 -8.62
C VAL A 429 -12.97 1.90 -8.17
N LEU A 430 -12.07 2.86 -8.31
CA LEU A 430 -12.28 4.24 -7.87
C LEU A 430 -13.40 4.94 -8.68
N ARG A 431 -13.94 6.00 -8.13
CA ARG A 431 -14.92 6.84 -8.85
C ARG A 431 -14.27 7.45 -10.08
N GLY A 432 -15.00 7.43 -11.20
CA GLY A 432 -14.54 7.96 -12.49
C GLY A 432 -13.65 7.01 -13.29
N GLU A 433 -13.46 5.76 -12.84
CA GLU A 433 -12.69 4.75 -13.58
C GLU A 433 -13.56 3.77 -14.37
N ASP A 434 -14.90 3.88 -14.28
CA ASP A 434 -15.83 2.93 -14.90
C ASP A 434 -15.64 2.80 -16.41
N GLU A 435 -15.67 3.91 -17.13
CA GLU A 435 -15.52 3.90 -18.60
C GLU A 435 -14.13 3.42 -19.02
N ILE A 436 -13.10 3.87 -18.33
CA ILE A 436 -11.70 3.46 -18.61
C ILE A 436 -11.55 1.94 -18.45
N LEU A 437 -12.17 1.37 -17.40
CA LEU A 437 -12.16 -0.07 -17.15
C LEU A 437 -12.92 -0.81 -18.27
N ILE A 438 -14.08 -0.32 -18.69
CA ILE A 438 -14.88 -0.93 -19.77
C ILE A 438 -14.10 -0.94 -21.08
N ASP A 439 -13.45 0.18 -21.43
CA ASP A 439 -12.61 0.30 -22.62
C ASP A 439 -11.43 -0.69 -22.56
N ALA A 440 -10.79 -0.83 -21.40
CA ALA A 440 -9.69 -1.77 -21.21
C ALA A 440 -10.13 -3.23 -21.35
N VAL A 441 -11.33 -3.58 -20.87
CA VAL A 441 -11.90 -4.93 -21.00
C VAL A 441 -12.21 -5.26 -22.46
N GLU A 442 -12.83 -4.32 -23.20
CA GLU A 442 -13.08 -4.46 -24.64
C GLU A 442 -11.77 -4.69 -25.40
N ALA A 443 -10.77 -3.85 -25.18
CA ALA A 443 -9.47 -3.98 -25.84
C ALA A 443 -8.79 -5.32 -25.53
N ALA A 444 -8.81 -5.77 -24.26
CA ALA A 444 -8.25 -7.04 -23.86
C ALA A 444 -8.95 -8.23 -24.54
N THR A 445 -10.28 -8.23 -24.59
CA THR A 445 -11.05 -9.29 -25.24
C THR A 445 -10.83 -9.31 -26.74
N ALA A 446 -10.79 -8.17 -27.41
CA ALA A 446 -10.53 -8.05 -28.84
C ALA A 446 -9.11 -8.52 -29.21
N SER A 447 -8.11 -8.32 -28.35
CA SER A 447 -6.74 -8.80 -28.56
C SER A 447 -6.62 -10.32 -28.55
N LEU A 448 -7.50 -11.01 -27.85
CA LEU A 448 -7.51 -12.46 -27.73
C LEU A 448 -8.34 -13.15 -28.83
N ALA A 449 -9.16 -12.43 -29.56
CA ALA A 449 -9.95 -12.94 -30.65
C ALA A 449 -9.17 -13.00 -31.98
N LYS A 450 -8.01 -12.35 -32.04
CA LYS A 450 -7.05 -12.39 -33.15
C LYS A 450 -6.05 -13.52 -32.97
#